data_7301e8c091b7541e7f5867fc4c2ce92c
#
_entry.id   7301e8c091b7541e7f5867fc4c2ce92c
#
_cell.length_a   1.000
_cell.length_b   1.000
_cell.length_c   1.000
_cell.angle_alpha   90.00
_cell.angle_beta   90.00
_cell.angle_gamma   90.00
#
_symmetry.space_group_name_H-M   'P 1'
#
loop_
_entity.id
_entity.type
_entity.pdbx_description
1 polymer ?
#
loop_
_entity_poly.entity_id
_entity_poly.type
_entity_poly.pdbx_seq_one_letter_code
_entity_poly.pdbx_strand_id
1 'polypeptide(L)'
;MKPLKILALTSLAAITLTFAARAGGDKVMFPENYAKGVLYTTVDRPDNKQFRELYAPKEAVDALKAGKPIPSGTVLTMVNYKAKLGADGNPEKDANGRFIKTDEIAGIAVMEKRAGWGAEYGDDIRNGEWEYQAFKADKTVNDKANLKSCFTCHKPYDKQDFVFSLDKMKAAN
;
A
#
# COMPACT_ATOMS: atom_id res chain seq x y z
N MET A 1 17.11 -2.29 74.62
CA MET A 1 17.56 -2.72 73.32
C MET A 1 16.33 -2.75 72.41
N LYS A 2 16.21 -1.80 71.46
CA LYS A 2 15.07 -1.73 70.52
C LYS A 2 15.49 -2.41 69.20
N PRO A 3 14.67 -3.30 68.56
CA PRO A 3 15.03 -3.90 67.32
C PRO A 3 14.82 -2.93 66.12
N LEU A 4 15.84 -2.80 65.32
CA LEU A 4 15.87 -2.03 64.06
C LEU A 4 15.09 -2.80 62.98
N LYS A 5 13.97 -2.22 62.52
CA LYS A 5 13.21 -2.78 61.39
C LYS A 5 13.85 -2.35 60.07
N ILE A 6 14.46 -3.28 59.38
CA ILE A 6 14.97 -3.07 58.01
C ILE A 6 13.80 -3.17 57.05
N LEU A 7 13.45 -2.05 56.41
CA LEU A 7 12.48 -1.99 55.33
C LEU A 7 13.22 -2.36 54.03
N ALA A 8 12.93 -3.53 53.48
CA ALA A 8 13.42 -3.92 52.14
C ALA A 8 12.56 -3.23 51.10
N LEU A 9 13.12 -2.26 50.35
CA LEU A 9 12.51 -1.68 49.15
C LEU A 9 12.74 -2.65 48.00
N THR A 10 11.72 -3.36 47.59
CA THR A 10 11.71 -4.12 46.30
C THR A 10 11.37 -3.17 45.16
N SER A 11 12.38 -2.75 44.40
CA SER A 11 12.19 -1.99 43.18
C SER A 11 11.67 -2.94 42.06
N LEU A 12 10.40 -2.77 41.68
CA LEU A 12 9.78 -3.44 40.54
C LEU A 12 10.27 -2.75 39.25
N ALA A 13 11.23 -3.35 38.56
CA ALA A 13 11.66 -2.86 37.24
C ALA A 13 10.56 -3.17 36.22
N ALA A 14 9.84 -2.14 35.79
CA ALA A 14 8.90 -2.25 34.67
C ALA A 14 9.70 -2.42 33.38
N ILE A 15 9.70 -3.63 32.83
CA ILE A 15 10.23 -3.90 31.47
C ILE A 15 9.22 -3.35 30.49
N THR A 16 9.47 -2.16 29.94
CA THR A 16 8.72 -1.63 28.80
C THR A 16 9.17 -2.37 27.54
N LEU A 17 8.36 -3.33 27.09
CA LEU A 17 8.53 -3.89 25.74
C LEU A 17 8.19 -2.79 24.73
N THR A 18 9.22 -2.19 24.15
CA THR A 18 9.06 -1.38 22.95
C THR A 18 8.81 -2.31 21.77
N PHE A 19 7.55 -2.46 21.37
CA PHE A 19 7.24 -3.04 20.06
C PHE A 19 7.72 -2.05 19.00
N ALA A 20 8.75 -2.42 18.26
CA ALA A 20 9.10 -1.68 17.04
C ALA A 20 7.90 -1.80 16.10
N ALA A 21 7.20 -0.67 15.87
CA ALA A 21 6.14 -0.62 14.86
C ALA A 21 6.75 -1.02 13.51
N ARG A 22 6.39 -2.18 13.00
CA ARG A 22 6.71 -2.57 11.64
C ARG A 22 5.92 -1.65 10.72
N ALA A 23 6.60 -0.90 9.88
CA ALA A 23 5.98 -0.09 8.85
C ALA A 23 5.12 -1.00 7.95
N GLY A 24 3.79 -0.83 8.02
CA GLY A 24 2.80 -1.61 7.29
C GLY A 24 2.67 -3.06 7.79
N GLY A 25 1.60 -3.71 7.46
CA GLY A 25 1.63 -5.14 7.41
C GLY A 25 0.57 -5.93 8.15
N ASP A 26 0.00 -5.46 9.21
CA ASP A 26 -1.04 -6.17 9.97
C ASP A 26 -2.43 -5.51 9.86
N LYS A 27 -2.49 -4.27 9.39
CA LYS A 27 -3.73 -3.48 9.32
C LYS A 27 -4.50 -3.67 8.03
N VAL A 28 -3.79 -3.82 6.90
CA VAL A 28 -4.40 -3.85 5.57
C VAL A 28 -4.72 -5.30 5.19
N MET A 29 -6.01 -5.57 4.98
CA MET A 29 -6.51 -6.88 4.54
C MET A 29 -6.59 -6.93 3.02
N PHE A 30 -6.56 -8.17 2.45
CA PHE A 30 -6.76 -8.34 1.02
C PHE A 30 -8.19 -7.91 0.62
N PRO A 31 -8.34 -6.98 -0.35
CA PRO A 31 -9.66 -6.47 -0.74
C PRO A 31 -10.32 -7.40 -1.76
N GLU A 32 -11.07 -8.40 -1.33
CA GLU A 32 -11.70 -9.44 -2.17
C GLU A 32 -12.54 -8.89 -3.33
N ASN A 33 -13.10 -7.70 -3.17
CA ASN A 33 -14.00 -7.09 -4.14
C ASN A 33 -13.35 -5.96 -4.97
N TYR A 34 -12.02 -5.83 -4.97
CA TYR A 34 -11.34 -4.72 -5.65
C TYR A 34 -11.73 -4.57 -7.14
N ALA A 35 -11.92 -5.69 -7.84
CA ALA A 35 -12.29 -5.71 -9.25
C ALA A 35 -13.73 -5.22 -9.55
N LYS A 36 -14.57 -5.05 -8.51
CA LYS A 36 -15.88 -4.39 -8.64
C LYS A 36 -15.77 -2.86 -8.61
N GLY A 37 -14.61 -2.34 -8.24
CA GLY A 37 -14.30 -0.91 -8.30
C GLY A 37 -14.00 -0.44 -9.73
N VAL A 38 -13.54 0.79 -9.83
CA VAL A 38 -13.17 1.43 -11.09
C VAL A 38 -11.73 1.06 -11.43
N LEU A 39 -11.50 0.42 -12.57
CA LEU A 39 -10.16 0.33 -13.18
C LEU A 39 -9.83 1.73 -13.73
N TYR A 40 -9.14 2.54 -12.95
CA TYR A 40 -8.94 3.94 -13.29
C TYR A 40 -7.69 4.23 -14.13
N THR A 41 -6.72 3.32 -14.15
CA THR A 41 -5.56 3.42 -15.05
C THR A 41 -4.80 2.10 -15.16
N THR A 42 -3.98 2.00 -16.20
CA THR A 42 -3.03 0.90 -16.40
C THR A 42 -1.64 1.46 -16.64
N VAL A 43 -0.59 0.71 -16.26
CA VAL A 43 0.81 1.14 -16.38
C VAL A 43 1.66 0.01 -16.91
N ASP A 44 2.45 0.29 -17.96
CA ASP A 44 3.50 -0.60 -18.45
C ASP A 44 4.79 -0.35 -17.65
N ARG A 45 5.42 -1.40 -17.17
CA ARG A 45 6.67 -1.35 -16.40
C ARG A 45 7.78 -2.11 -17.13
N PRO A 46 8.56 -1.42 -17.98
CA PRO A 46 9.65 -2.05 -18.74
C PRO A 46 10.74 -2.64 -17.86
N ASP A 47 11.01 -2.00 -16.72
CA ASP A 47 12.06 -2.38 -15.78
C ASP A 47 11.87 -3.79 -15.17
N ASN A 48 10.63 -4.21 -15.00
CA ASN A 48 10.31 -5.54 -14.48
C ASN A 48 9.36 -6.35 -15.38
N LYS A 49 9.16 -5.89 -16.62
CA LYS A 49 8.33 -6.56 -17.64
C LYS A 49 6.93 -6.90 -17.15
N GLN A 50 6.30 -5.92 -16.51
CA GLN A 50 4.96 -6.06 -15.94
C GLN A 50 3.97 -5.09 -16.58
N PHE A 51 2.72 -5.53 -16.63
CA PHE A 51 1.54 -4.70 -16.88
C PHE A 51 0.79 -4.54 -15.56
N ARG A 52 0.40 -3.32 -15.23
CA ARG A 52 -0.29 -3.02 -13.99
C ARG A 52 -1.70 -2.51 -14.24
N GLU A 53 -2.64 -3.00 -13.46
CA GLU A 53 -4.00 -2.48 -13.35
C GLU A 53 -4.20 -1.85 -11.99
N LEU A 54 -4.73 -0.62 -11.97
CA LEU A 54 -4.94 0.14 -10.74
C LEU A 54 -6.44 0.38 -10.54
N TYR A 55 -6.93 -0.07 -9.40
CA TYR A 55 -8.34 -0.04 -9.03
C TYR A 55 -8.59 0.87 -7.83
N ALA A 56 -9.72 1.57 -7.87
CA ALA A 56 -10.21 2.38 -6.77
C ALA A 56 -11.70 2.11 -6.51
N PRO A 57 -12.19 2.26 -5.27
CA PRO A 57 -13.63 2.29 -5.02
C PRO A 57 -14.28 3.45 -5.78
N LYS A 58 -15.49 3.23 -6.28
CA LYS A 58 -16.25 4.27 -7.00
C LYS A 58 -16.42 5.53 -6.16
N GLU A 59 -16.64 5.38 -4.86
CA GLU A 59 -16.83 6.48 -3.90
C GLU A 59 -15.60 7.39 -3.83
N ALA A 60 -14.38 6.83 -3.94
CA ALA A 60 -13.14 7.61 -3.95
C ALA A 60 -13.01 8.40 -5.27
N VAL A 61 -13.34 7.78 -6.40
CA VAL A 61 -13.35 8.43 -7.71
C VAL A 61 -14.37 9.57 -7.73
N ASP A 62 -15.59 9.34 -7.27
CA ASP A 62 -16.66 10.34 -7.22
C ASP A 62 -16.29 11.51 -6.30
N ALA A 63 -15.67 11.26 -5.15
CA ALA A 63 -15.21 12.30 -4.24
C ALA A 63 -14.18 13.21 -4.92
N LEU A 64 -13.18 12.62 -5.60
CA LEU A 64 -12.16 13.39 -6.32
C LEU A 64 -12.74 14.21 -7.48
N LYS A 65 -13.70 13.67 -8.24
CA LYS A 65 -14.41 14.40 -9.28
C LYS A 65 -15.16 15.61 -8.72
N ALA A 66 -15.71 15.45 -7.53
CA ALA A 66 -16.39 16.52 -6.81
C ALA A 66 -15.43 17.51 -6.11
N GLY A 67 -14.10 17.39 -6.31
CA GLY A 67 -13.09 18.22 -5.68
C GLY A 67 -12.92 17.98 -4.18
N LYS A 68 -13.39 16.86 -3.68
CA LYS A 68 -13.28 16.44 -2.27
C LYS A 68 -12.01 15.59 -2.05
N PRO A 69 -11.47 15.55 -0.83
CA PRO A 69 -10.36 14.65 -0.49
C PRO A 69 -10.77 13.18 -0.62
N ILE A 70 -9.78 12.30 -0.76
CA ILE A 70 -10.00 10.85 -0.71
C ILE A 70 -10.59 10.47 0.65
N PRO A 71 -11.75 9.78 0.69
CA PRO A 71 -12.40 9.42 1.95
C PRO A 71 -11.57 8.42 2.79
N SER A 72 -11.74 8.48 4.11
CA SER A 72 -11.31 7.39 5.00
C SER A 72 -12.05 6.09 4.64
N GLY A 73 -11.35 4.96 4.71
CA GLY A 73 -11.86 3.66 4.26
C GLY A 73 -11.59 3.36 2.79
N THR A 74 -10.94 4.28 2.06
CA THR A 74 -10.53 4.01 0.68
C THR A 74 -9.42 2.97 0.62
N VAL A 75 -9.62 1.96 -0.23
CA VAL A 75 -8.63 0.91 -0.55
C VAL A 75 -8.27 1.01 -2.02
N LEU A 76 -7.03 1.34 -2.32
CA LEU A 76 -6.50 1.34 -3.69
C LEU A 76 -5.73 0.03 -3.91
N THR A 77 -5.98 -0.62 -5.04
CA THR A 77 -5.38 -1.91 -5.36
C THR A 77 -4.64 -1.84 -6.68
N MET A 78 -3.39 -2.28 -6.68
CA MET A 78 -2.58 -2.43 -7.88
C MET A 78 -2.28 -3.91 -8.11
N VAL A 79 -2.78 -4.45 -9.22
CA VAL A 79 -2.50 -5.83 -9.66
C VAL A 79 -1.38 -5.80 -10.69
N ASN A 80 -0.30 -6.51 -10.40
CA ASN A 80 0.85 -6.63 -11.29
C ASN A 80 0.75 -7.95 -12.04
N TYR A 81 0.56 -7.87 -13.37
CA TYR A 81 0.59 -9.03 -14.26
C TYR A 81 1.95 -9.15 -14.93
N LYS A 82 2.39 -10.35 -15.26
CA LYS A 82 3.52 -10.51 -16.16
C LYS A 82 3.12 -10.07 -17.57
N ALA A 83 4.01 -9.35 -18.25
CA ALA A 83 3.85 -9.08 -19.67
C ALA A 83 4.15 -10.32 -20.48
N LYS A 84 3.44 -10.51 -21.59
CA LYS A 84 3.77 -11.51 -22.60
C LYS A 84 5.12 -11.13 -23.23
N LEU A 85 6.03 -12.10 -23.30
CA LEU A 85 7.38 -11.87 -23.85
C LEU A 85 7.50 -12.48 -25.24
N GLY A 86 8.13 -11.74 -26.13
CA GLY A 86 8.54 -12.22 -27.44
C GLY A 86 9.77 -13.12 -27.36
N ALA A 87 10.19 -13.63 -28.51
CA ALA A 87 11.37 -14.50 -28.62
C ALA A 87 12.68 -13.82 -28.21
N ASP A 88 12.74 -12.49 -28.27
CA ASP A 88 13.85 -11.65 -27.82
C ASP A 88 13.82 -11.36 -26.30
N GLY A 89 12.83 -11.90 -25.60
CA GLY A 89 12.64 -11.69 -24.17
C GLY A 89 12.11 -10.31 -23.78
N ASN A 90 11.71 -9.48 -24.76
CA ASN A 90 11.08 -8.19 -24.49
C ASN A 90 9.55 -8.32 -24.44
N PRO A 91 8.85 -7.43 -23.70
CA PRO A 91 7.39 -7.40 -23.70
C PRO A 91 6.82 -7.15 -25.10
N GLU A 92 5.90 -8.02 -25.53
CA GLU A 92 5.09 -7.80 -26.73
C GLU A 92 4.12 -6.64 -26.49
N LYS A 93 3.80 -5.92 -27.57
CA LYS A 93 2.89 -4.77 -27.52
C LYS A 93 1.68 -5.01 -28.42
N ASP A 94 0.56 -4.47 -27.97
CA ASP A 94 -0.67 -4.41 -28.77
C ASP A 94 -0.60 -3.31 -29.84
N ALA A 95 -1.67 -3.15 -30.60
CA ALA A 95 -1.78 -2.14 -31.67
C ALA A 95 -1.67 -0.68 -31.15
N ASN A 96 -1.89 -0.46 -29.85
CA ASN A 96 -1.77 0.85 -29.19
C ASN A 96 -0.39 1.06 -28.56
N GLY A 97 0.54 0.13 -28.74
CA GLY A 97 1.89 0.19 -28.18
C GLY A 97 1.97 -0.17 -26.69
N ARG A 98 0.89 -0.71 -26.10
CA ARG A 98 0.82 -1.12 -24.71
C ARG A 98 1.27 -2.57 -24.55
N PHE A 99 1.84 -2.92 -23.40
CA PHE A 99 2.21 -4.29 -23.11
C PHE A 99 0.99 -5.22 -23.13
N ILE A 100 1.14 -6.38 -23.73
CA ILE A 100 0.16 -7.45 -23.66
C ILE A 100 0.36 -8.16 -22.34
N LYS A 101 -0.64 -8.12 -21.44
CA LYS A 101 -0.59 -8.85 -20.17
C LYS A 101 -0.89 -10.32 -20.38
N THR A 102 -0.31 -11.17 -19.54
CA THR A 102 -0.73 -12.56 -19.35
C THR A 102 -1.76 -12.66 -18.23
N ASP A 103 -2.30 -13.87 -17.99
CA ASP A 103 -3.15 -14.13 -16.82
C ASP A 103 -2.34 -14.34 -15.52
N GLU A 104 -1.00 -14.35 -15.61
CA GLU A 104 -0.13 -14.60 -14.48
C GLU A 104 0.05 -13.34 -13.64
N ILE A 105 -0.47 -13.38 -12.41
CA ILE A 105 -0.28 -12.33 -11.41
C ILE A 105 1.09 -12.48 -10.77
N ALA A 106 1.94 -11.47 -10.90
CA ALA A 106 3.25 -11.40 -10.27
C ALA A 106 3.19 -10.94 -8.82
N GLY A 107 2.11 -10.26 -8.43
CA GLY A 107 1.85 -9.78 -7.08
C GLY A 107 0.80 -8.68 -7.06
N ILE A 108 0.30 -8.38 -5.87
CA ILE A 108 -0.73 -7.36 -5.65
C ILE A 108 -0.23 -6.42 -4.56
N ALA A 109 -0.31 -5.12 -4.81
CA ALA A 109 -0.02 -4.10 -3.81
C ALA A 109 -1.30 -3.35 -3.46
N VAL A 110 -1.50 -3.13 -2.18
CA VAL A 110 -2.67 -2.46 -1.62
C VAL A 110 -2.23 -1.30 -0.76
N MET A 111 -2.90 -0.17 -0.89
CA MET A 111 -2.82 0.93 0.07
C MET A 111 -4.22 1.27 0.56
N GLU A 112 -4.35 1.45 1.87
CA GLU A 112 -5.61 1.74 2.53
C GLU A 112 -5.48 2.98 3.39
N LYS A 113 -6.46 3.87 3.30
CA LYS A 113 -6.54 5.11 4.09
C LYS A 113 -7.57 4.98 5.18
N ARG A 114 -7.15 5.22 6.43
CA ARG A 114 -8.11 5.32 7.55
C ARG A 114 -7.71 6.43 8.51
N ALA A 115 -8.71 7.15 8.98
CA ALA A 115 -8.54 8.18 9.98
C ALA A 115 -7.80 7.63 11.24
N GLY A 116 -6.76 8.34 11.65
CA GLY A 116 -5.93 7.99 12.80
C GLY A 116 -4.79 7.01 12.50
N TRP A 117 -4.72 6.43 11.30
CA TRP A 117 -3.58 5.60 10.91
C TRP A 117 -2.32 6.44 10.64
N GLY A 118 -1.17 5.81 10.74
CA GLY A 118 0.13 6.43 10.48
C GLY A 118 0.68 7.28 11.64
N ALA A 119 -0.08 7.47 12.73
CA ALA A 119 0.38 8.26 13.88
C ALA A 119 1.57 7.62 14.62
N GLU A 120 1.77 6.31 14.45
CA GLU A 120 2.87 5.53 15.00
C GLU A 120 4.19 5.69 14.24
N TYR A 121 4.17 6.28 13.05
CA TYR A 121 5.36 6.47 12.21
C TYR A 121 5.99 7.84 12.43
N GLY A 122 7.31 7.88 12.37
CA GLY A 122 8.05 9.14 12.28
C GLY A 122 7.78 9.87 10.97
N ASP A 123 7.99 11.19 10.97
CA ASP A 123 7.71 12.05 9.83
C ASP A 123 8.52 11.67 8.57
N ASP A 124 9.65 10.96 8.72
CA ASP A 124 10.50 10.49 7.63
C ASP A 124 9.83 9.44 6.74
N ILE A 125 8.93 8.62 7.31
CA ILE A 125 8.23 7.55 6.57
C ILE A 125 6.72 7.73 6.54
N ARG A 126 6.14 8.54 7.41
CA ARG A 126 4.69 8.72 7.50
C ARG A 126 4.10 9.28 6.21
N ASN A 127 3.10 8.61 5.65
CA ASN A 127 2.33 9.04 4.48
C ASN A 127 0.87 9.38 4.87
N GLY A 128 0.71 10.41 5.71
CA GLY A 128 -0.61 10.81 6.19
C GLY A 128 -1.28 9.68 6.98
N GLU A 129 -2.43 9.24 6.52
CA GLU A 129 -3.25 8.18 7.10
C GLU A 129 -3.24 6.88 6.26
N TRP A 130 -2.27 6.74 5.35
CA TRP A 130 -2.14 5.58 4.48
C TRP A 130 -1.28 4.49 5.10
N GLU A 131 -1.72 3.23 4.91
CA GLU A 131 -0.99 2.02 5.16
C GLU A 131 -0.83 1.20 3.89
N TYR A 132 0.18 0.33 3.86
CA TYR A 132 0.55 -0.45 2.68
C TYR A 132 0.65 -1.91 3.02
N GLN A 133 0.25 -2.78 2.06
CA GLN A 133 0.47 -4.21 2.15
C GLN A 133 0.75 -4.78 0.76
N ALA A 134 1.54 -5.84 0.73
CA ALA A 134 1.78 -6.62 -0.47
C ALA A 134 1.23 -8.04 -0.31
N PHE A 135 0.61 -8.54 -1.36
CA PHE A 135 0.04 -9.88 -1.42
C PHE A 135 0.63 -10.66 -2.59
N LYS A 136 0.70 -11.98 -2.44
CA LYS A 136 1.02 -12.91 -3.51
C LYS A 136 -0.19 -13.10 -4.43
N ALA A 137 0.00 -13.85 -5.53
CA ALA A 137 -1.09 -14.18 -6.46
C ALA A 137 -2.21 -14.98 -5.80
N ASP A 138 -1.89 -15.78 -4.79
CA ASP A 138 -2.84 -16.56 -3.99
C ASP A 138 -3.56 -15.75 -2.91
N LYS A 139 -3.39 -14.41 -2.91
CA LYS A 139 -3.97 -13.46 -1.96
C LYS A 139 -3.40 -13.53 -0.54
N THR A 140 -2.45 -14.40 -0.26
CA THR A 140 -1.76 -14.42 1.03
C THR A 140 -0.77 -13.27 1.14
N VAL A 141 -0.52 -12.81 2.37
CA VAL A 141 0.46 -11.74 2.62
C VAL A 141 1.84 -12.15 2.10
N ASN A 142 2.52 -11.22 1.45
CA ASN A 142 3.90 -11.39 1.04
C ASN A 142 4.86 -10.85 2.12
N ASP A 143 5.21 -11.69 3.07
CA ASP A 143 6.07 -11.35 4.24
C ASP A 143 7.50 -10.97 3.83
N LYS A 144 7.90 -11.26 2.57
CA LYS A 144 9.21 -10.88 2.02
C LYS A 144 9.21 -9.50 1.38
N ALA A 145 8.03 -8.85 1.26
CA ALA A 145 7.94 -7.52 0.69
C ALA A 145 8.57 -6.47 1.62
N ASN A 146 9.37 -5.59 1.04
CA ASN A 146 9.89 -4.43 1.77
C ASN A 146 8.85 -3.30 1.75
N LEU A 147 7.93 -3.30 2.71
CA LEU A 147 6.87 -2.28 2.81
C LEU A 147 7.42 -0.86 3.03
N LYS A 148 8.60 -0.71 3.65
CA LYS A 148 9.24 0.60 3.78
C LYS A 148 9.46 1.25 2.42
N SER A 149 9.72 0.48 1.38
CA SER A 149 9.87 1.01 0.02
C SER A 149 8.58 1.64 -0.51
N CYS A 150 7.40 1.14 -0.10
CA CYS A 150 6.12 1.75 -0.48
C CYS A 150 6.00 3.16 0.12
N PHE A 151 6.24 3.29 1.41
CA PHE A 151 6.21 4.58 2.10
C PHE A 151 7.20 5.56 1.47
N THR A 152 8.46 5.15 1.29
CA THR A 152 9.51 6.02 0.72
C THR A 152 9.16 6.47 -0.70
N CYS A 153 8.60 5.57 -1.51
CA CYS A 153 8.24 5.86 -2.90
C CYS A 153 7.04 6.82 -2.99
N HIS A 154 6.05 6.69 -2.10
CA HIS A 154 4.86 7.53 -2.07
C HIS A 154 5.08 8.87 -1.36
N LYS A 155 6.06 8.98 -0.48
CA LYS A 155 6.35 10.16 0.34
C LYS A 155 6.44 11.48 -0.43
N PRO A 156 7.08 11.58 -1.62
CA PRO A 156 7.17 12.84 -2.36
C PRO A 156 5.84 13.37 -2.90
N TYR A 157 4.76 12.58 -2.82
CA TYR A 157 3.44 12.92 -3.36
C TYR A 157 2.45 13.40 -2.30
N ASP A 158 2.94 14.06 -1.26
CA ASP A 158 2.15 14.59 -0.14
C ASP A 158 1.03 15.53 -0.60
N LYS A 159 1.31 16.39 -1.59
CA LYS A 159 0.33 17.30 -2.21
C LYS A 159 -0.75 16.61 -3.03
N GLN A 160 -0.56 15.33 -3.34
CA GLN A 160 -1.50 14.46 -4.06
C GLN A 160 -2.07 13.38 -3.14
N ASP A 161 -2.12 13.65 -1.83
CA ASP A 161 -2.55 12.68 -0.83
C ASP A 161 -1.78 11.35 -0.96
N PHE A 162 -0.48 11.42 -1.27
CA PHE A 162 0.44 10.28 -1.47
C PHE A 162 0.04 9.30 -2.60
N VAL A 163 -0.79 9.72 -3.56
CA VAL A 163 -1.25 8.90 -4.70
C VAL A 163 -0.65 9.41 -5.99
N PHE A 164 0.31 8.67 -6.60
CA PHE A 164 0.99 9.05 -7.85
C PHE A 164 0.05 9.37 -9.01
N SER A 165 -1.03 8.61 -9.12
CA SER A 165 -1.97 8.59 -10.22
C SER A 165 -3.29 9.27 -9.86
N LEU A 166 -3.25 10.24 -8.94
CA LEU A 166 -4.44 10.95 -8.46
C LEU A 166 -5.20 11.63 -9.61
N ASP A 167 -4.48 12.24 -10.55
CA ASP A 167 -5.03 12.86 -11.76
C ASP A 167 -5.76 11.86 -12.66
N LYS A 168 -5.20 10.64 -12.81
CA LYS A 168 -5.83 9.55 -13.56
C LYS A 168 -7.11 9.06 -12.87
N MET A 169 -7.06 8.93 -11.55
CA MET A 169 -8.24 8.52 -10.79
C MET A 169 -9.35 9.58 -10.86
N LYS A 170 -9.00 10.88 -10.82
CA LYS A 170 -9.96 11.99 -11.00
C LYS A 170 -10.55 12.00 -12.41
N ALA A 171 -9.80 11.60 -13.45
CA ALA A 171 -10.24 11.59 -14.85
C ALA A 171 -10.94 10.29 -15.25
N ALA A 172 -11.01 9.26 -14.40
CA ALA A 172 -11.62 7.98 -14.74
C ALA A 172 -13.13 8.09 -14.99
N ASN A 173 -13.66 7.29 -15.91
CA ASN A 173 -15.10 7.25 -16.24
C ASN A 173 -15.86 6.26 -15.34
#